data_8fe62c32e218b050f379ec6bdb1e04c7
#
_entry.id   8fe62c32e218b050f379ec6bdb1e04c7
#
_cell.length_a   1.000
_cell.length_b   1.000
_cell.length_c   1.000
_cell.angle_alpha   90.00
_cell.angle_beta   90.00
_cell.angle_gamma   90.00
#
_symmetry.space_group_name_H-M   'P 1'
#
loop_
_entity.id
_entity.type
_entity.pdbx_description
1 polymer ?
#
loop_
_entity_poly.entity_id
_entity_poly.type
_entity_poly.pdbx_seq_one_letter_code
_entity_poly.pdbx_strand_id
1 'polypeptide(L)'
;MKPTEPKKILCIHDLSGMGRCSLAVILPVLSVMGCQPVALPTVVLSTHTGGLGTPARLDGAAYGLAALKHYRELGVEFDCIYTGYLGGEEQVALAEKAFDLWPAARKVVDPVMGDNGKAYSTVTPALIDRMRGLCRRADLILPNATEAALLLEREPQTDAFDDASAQALADELLTLAPSAVVTGLALGKYIGCAGS
;
A
#
# COMPACT_ATOMS: atom_id res chain seq x y z
N MET A 1 12.36 24.75 22.40
CA MET A 1 11.36 24.31 21.39
C MET A 1 10.39 23.37 22.08
N LYS A 2 9.08 23.57 21.98
CA LYS A 2 8.11 22.56 22.42
C LYS A 2 8.33 21.32 21.56
N PRO A 3 8.37 20.09 22.11
CA PRO A 3 8.41 18.90 21.30
C PRO A 3 7.18 18.91 20.36
N THR A 4 7.42 18.81 19.06
CA THR A 4 6.32 18.61 18.11
C THR A 4 5.75 17.22 18.37
N GLU A 5 4.44 17.10 18.48
CA GLU A 5 3.81 15.78 18.60
C GLU A 5 4.20 14.90 17.38
N PRO A 6 4.49 13.60 17.60
CA PRO A 6 4.77 12.68 16.51
C PRO A 6 3.62 12.65 15.49
N LYS A 7 3.95 12.63 14.21
CA LYS A 7 2.97 12.46 13.14
C LYS A 7 2.29 11.11 13.25
N LYS A 8 0.95 11.08 13.31
CA LYS A 8 0.15 9.87 13.41
C LYS A 8 -0.13 9.31 12.03
N ILE A 9 0.28 8.08 11.79
CA ILE A 9 0.11 7.40 10.50
C ILE A 9 -0.78 6.17 10.69
N LEU A 10 -1.97 6.17 10.09
CA LEU A 10 -2.83 5.00 10.06
C LEU A 10 -2.31 4.03 8.99
N CYS A 11 -1.83 2.86 9.43
CA CYS A 11 -1.23 1.85 8.56
C CYS A 11 -2.24 0.71 8.33
N ILE A 12 -2.84 0.67 7.14
CA ILE A 12 -3.85 -0.32 6.73
C ILE A 12 -3.16 -1.39 5.86
N HIS A 13 -2.64 -2.44 6.48
CA HIS A 13 -1.84 -3.49 5.83
C HIS A 13 -2.10 -4.84 6.50
N ASP A 14 -1.64 -5.94 5.90
CA ASP A 14 -1.62 -7.23 6.57
C ASP A 14 -0.60 -7.27 7.72
N LEU A 15 -0.82 -8.18 8.63
CA LEU A 15 0.14 -8.55 9.67
C LEU A 15 0.52 -10.03 9.53
N SER A 16 1.73 -10.27 9.04
CA SER A 16 2.30 -11.61 8.93
C SER A 16 3.16 -11.96 10.14
N GLY A 17 2.89 -13.10 10.78
CA GLY A 17 3.63 -13.55 11.96
C GLY A 17 5.06 -13.97 11.63
N MET A 18 5.24 -14.87 10.65
CA MET A 18 6.54 -15.24 10.14
C MET A 18 6.76 -14.61 8.75
N GLY A 19 7.98 -14.12 8.51
CA GLY A 19 8.33 -13.35 7.32
C GLY A 19 8.11 -11.85 7.58
N ARG A 20 9.20 -11.11 7.61
CA ARG A 20 9.19 -9.67 7.97
C ARG A 20 8.72 -8.84 6.79
N CYS A 21 7.42 -8.59 6.72
CA CYS A 21 6.80 -7.74 5.72
C CYS A 21 5.65 -6.93 6.33
N SER A 22 5.10 -6.01 5.59
CA SER A 22 3.91 -5.23 5.91
C SER A 22 3.99 -4.60 7.32
N LEU A 23 2.97 -4.72 8.17
CA LEU A 23 2.95 -4.10 9.51
C LEU A 23 4.16 -4.48 10.38
N ALA A 24 4.66 -5.72 10.27
CA ALA A 24 5.82 -6.15 11.05
C ALA A 24 7.11 -5.36 10.74
N VAL A 25 7.20 -4.72 9.57
CA VAL A 25 8.31 -3.84 9.16
C VAL A 25 7.92 -2.37 9.29
N ILE A 26 6.72 -2.00 8.87
CA ILE A 26 6.24 -0.61 8.85
C ILE A 26 6.26 0.00 10.25
N LEU A 27 5.77 -0.73 11.25
CA LEU A 27 5.66 -0.23 12.62
C LEU A 27 7.03 0.17 13.21
N PRO A 28 8.06 -0.71 13.23
CA PRO A 28 9.36 -0.32 13.76
C PRO A 28 10.05 0.77 12.92
N VAL A 29 9.94 0.72 11.58
CA VAL A 29 10.58 1.73 10.70
C VAL A 29 10.01 3.11 10.95
N LEU A 30 8.68 3.27 10.90
CA LEU A 30 8.05 4.57 11.15
C LEU A 30 8.28 5.06 12.59
N SER A 31 8.34 4.15 13.57
CA SER A 31 8.62 4.51 14.95
C SER A 31 10.03 5.09 15.12
N VAL A 32 11.06 4.47 14.51
CA VAL A 32 12.44 5.03 14.55
C VAL A 32 12.57 6.34 13.78
N MET A 33 11.70 6.58 12.79
CA MET A 33 11.61 7.85 12.07
C MET A 33 10.92 8.96 12.89
N GLY A 34 10.47 8.67 14.11
CA GLY A 34 9.82 9.65 14.98
C GLY A 34 8.34 9.83 14.72
N CYS A 35 7.70 8.94 13.94
CA CYS A 35 6.26 8.91 13.75
C CYS A 35 5.56 8.03 14.78
N GLN A 36 4.25 8.18 14.90
CA GLN A 36 3.37 7.29 15.65
C GLN A 36 2.56 6.44 14.65
N PRO A 37 3.04 5.24 14.25
CA PRO A 37 2.25 4.36 13.42
C PRO A 37 1.12 3.72 14.22
N VAL A 38 -0.08 3.71 13.64
CA VAL A 38 -1.28 3.07 14.21
C VAL A 38 -1.66 1.91 13.31
N ALA A 39 -1.51 0.69 13.80
CA ALA A 39 -1.77 -0.52 13.04
C ALA A 39 -3.27 -0.75 12.85
N LEU A 40 -3.69 -0.99 11.61
CA LEU A 40 -5.02 -1.47 11.25
C LEU A 40 -4.86 -2.68 10.32
N PRO A 41 -4.81 -3.91 10.88
CA PRO A 41 -4.57 -5.11 10.08
C PRO A 41 -5.78 -5.43 9.18
N THR A 42 -5.51 -5.53 7.87
CA THR A 42 -6.49 -5.99 6.87
C THR A 42 -6.73 -7.49 6.98
N VAL A 43 -5.67 -8.21 7.30
CA VAL A 43 -5.66 -9.65 7.57
C VAL A 43 -4.49 -9.97 8.50
N VAL A 44 -4.68 -10.92 9.41
CA VAL A 44 -3.56 -11.51 10.18
C VAL A 44 -3.25 -12.88 9.57
N LEU A 45 -1.99 -13.08 9.23
CA LEU A 45 -1.48 -14.29 8.60
C LEU A 45 -0.44 -14.98 9.50
N SER A 46 -0.44 -16.31 9.55
CA SER A 46 0.62 -17.04 10.28
C SER A 46 2.00 -16.87 9.64
N THR A 47 2.04 -16.73 8.30
CA THR A 47 3.25 -16.42 7.51
C THR A 47 2.89 -15.50 6.36
N HIS A 48 3.86 -14.82 5.73
CA HIS A 48 3.60 -14.19 4.45
C HIS A 48 3.25 -15.25 3.37
N THR A 49 2.66 -14.81 2.27
CA THR A 49 2.11 -15.71 1.24
C THR A 49 3.15 -16.25 0.24
N GLY A 50 4.39 -15.75 0.28
CA GLY A 50 5.45 -16.11 -0.66
C GLY A 50 6.28 -17.32 -0.22
N GLY A 51 6.01 -18.50 -0.83
CA GLY A 51 6.92 -19.66 -0.68
C GLY A 51 6.82 -20.45 0.64
N LEU A 52 5.92 -20.11 1.57
CA LEU A 52 5.76 -20.77 2.87
C LEU A 52 4.46 -21.59 2.99
N GLY A 53 3.90 -22.00 1.85
CA GLY A 53 2.64 -22.76 1.82
C GLY A 53 1.41 -21.87 2.04
N THR A 54 0.31 -22.48 2.53
CA THR A 54 -0.95 -21.77 2.78
C THR A 54 -1.01 -21.32 4.24
N PRO A 55 -0.97 -20.01 4.52
CA PRO A 55 -1.01 -19.51 5.89
C PRO A 55 -2.38 -19.68 6.52
N ALA A 56 -2.44 -19.86 7.85
CA ALA A 56 -3.64 -19.60 8.61
C ALA A 56 -4.00 -18.11 8.49
N ARG A 57 -5.30 -17.81 8.35
CA ARG A 57 -5.79 -16.47 8.04
C ARG A 57 -6.90 -16.07 9.00
N LEU A 58 -6.81 -14.85 9.53
CA LEU A 58 -7.87 -14.15 10.24
C LEU A 58 -8.20 -12.85 9.49
N ASP A 59 -9.41 -12.74 8.97
CA ASP A 59 -9.87 -11.55 8.27
C ASP A 59 -10.06 -10.37 9.23
N GLY A 60 -9.59 -9.18 8.83
CA GLY A 60 -9.59 -7.98 9.64
C GLY A 60 -10.66 -6.94 9.26
N ALA A 61 -11.48 -7.16 8.21
CA ALA A 61 -12.36 -6.11 7.69
C ALA A 61 -13.38 -5.62 8.73
N ALA A 62 -14.09 -6.53 9.40
CA ALA A 62 -15.07 -6.18 10.43
C ALA A 62 -14.42 -5.47 11.63
N TYR A 63 -13.27 -5.96 12.09
CA TYR A 63 -12.48 -5.30 13.12
C TYR A 63 -12.06 -3.91 12.66
N GLY A 64 -11.57 -3.78 11.43
CA GLY A 64 -11.12 -2.52 10.87
C GLY A 64 -12.22 -1.45 10.89
N LEU A 65 -13.44 -1.79 10.45
CA LEU A 65 -14.57 -0.85 10.50
C LEU A 65 -14.91 -0.42 11.92
N ALA A 66 -14.90 -1.36 12.88
CA ALA A 66 -15.13 -1.05 14.30
C ALA A 66 -14.02 -0.15 14.87
N ALA A 67 -12.75 -0.40 14.52
CA ALA A 67 -11.61 0.40 14.93
C ALA A 67 -11.68 1.82 14.36
N LEU A 68 -12.00 2.00 13.07
CA LEU A 68 -12.17 3.34 12.46
C LEU A 68 -13.26 4.15 13.18
N LYS A 69 -14.40 3.49 13.49
CA LYS A 69 -15.48 4.12 14.26
C LYS A 69 -14.98 4.58 15.62
N HIS A 70 -14.29 3.70 16.35
CA HIS A 70 -13.74 4.00 17.68
C HIS A 70 -12.73 5.16 17.64
N TYR A 71 -11.83 5.19 16.66
CA TYR A 71 -10.89 6.31 16.51
C TYR A 71 -11.60 7.65 16.29
N ARG A 72 -12.70 7.66 15.53
CA ARG A 72 -13.53 8.86 15.34
C ARG A 72 -14.21 9.28 16.64
N GLU A 73 -14.76 8.36 17.41
CA GLU A 73 -15.38 8.61 18.72
C GLU A 73 -14.38 9.19 19.73
N LEU A 74 -13.11 8.77 19.67
CA LEU A 74 -12.01 9.31 20.47
C LEU A 74 -11.49 10.66 19.98
N GLY A 75 -11.96 11.17 18.83
CA GLY A 75 -11.45 12.39 18.22
C GLY A 75 -10.02 12.27 17.71
N VAL A 76 -9.55 11.08 17.37
CA VAL A 76 -8.21 10.88 16.81
C VAL A 76 -8.16 11.46 15.41
N GLU A 77 -7.16 12.31 15.16
CA GLU A 77 -6.81 12.80 13.82
C GLU A 77 -5.53 12.12 13.34
N PHE A 78 -5.47 11.77 12.05
CA PHE A 78 -4.30 11.20 11.40
C PHE A 78 -3.67 12.22 10.44
N ASP A 79 -2.34 12.29 10.43
CA ASP A 79 -1.59 13.10 9.46
C ASP A 79 -1.45 12.37 8.12
N CYS A 80 -1.45 11.03 8.14
CA CYS A 80 -1.32 10.19 6.95
C CYS A 80 -2.11 8.89 7.11
N ILE A 81 -2.62 8.39 6.00
CA ILE A 81 -3.17 7.04 5.87
C ILE A 81 -2.31 6.33 4.83
N TYR A 82 -1.68 5.24 5.24
CA TYR A 82 -0.81 4.43 4.41
C TYR A 82 -1.41 3.03 4.24
N THR A 83 -1.71 2.64 3.00
CA THR A 83 -2.31 1.34 2.68
C THR A 83 -1.33 0.48 1.90
N GLY A 84 -1.43 -0.84 2.05
CA GLY A 84 -0.66 -1.82 1.29
C GLY A 84 -1.51 -3.02 0.91
N TYR A 85 -1.13 -4.25 1.30
CA TYR A 85 -1.90 -5.43 0.94
C TYR A 85 -3.30 -5.40 1.57
N LEU A 86 -4.32 -5.26 0.73
CA LEU A 86 -5.71 -5.19 1.16
C LEU A 86 -6.40 -6.56 1.15
N GLY A 87 -6.00 -7.45 0.25
CA GLY A 87 -6.42 -8.85 0.26
C GLY A 87 -7.81 -9.14 -0.32
N GLY A 88 -8.61 -8.12 -0.61
CA GLY A 88 -9.94 -8.25 -1.20
C GLY A 88 -10.73 -6.94 -1.23
N GLU A 89 -11.92 -6.99 -1.83
CA GLU A 89 -12.75 -5.79 -2.05
C GLU A 89 -13.27 -5.16 -0.74
N GLU A 90 -13.52 -5.96 0.30
CA GLU A 90 -13.97 -5.46 1.60
C GLU A 90 -12.88 -4.61 2.28
N GLN A 91 -11.62 -5.01 2.13
CA GLN A 91 -10.48 -4.26 2.67
C GLN A 91 -10.20 -3.00 1.84
N VAL A 92 -10.47 -3.01 0.52
CA VAL A 92 -10.45 -1.77 -0.28
C VAL A 92 -11.53 -0.81 0.22
N ALA A 93 -12.76 -1.30 0.46
CA ALA A 93 -13.84 -0.49 1.03
C ALA A 93 -13.49 0.07 2.42
N LEU A 94 -12.75 -0.69 3.24
CA LEU A 94 -12.22 -0.21 4.52
C LEU A 94 -11.25 0.96 4.34
N ALA A 95 -10.33 0.89 3.37
CA ALA A 95 -9.40 1.96 3.06
C ALA A 95 -10.14 3.21 2.53
N GLU A 96 -11.09 3.03 1.62
CA GLU A 96 -11.95 4.10 1.13
C GLU A 96 -12.69 4.80 2.27
N LYS A 97 -13.24 4.01 3.21
CA LYS A 97 -13.91 4.54 4.41
C LYS A 97 -12.96 5.36 5.30
N ALA A 98 -11.72 4.91 5.47
CA ALA A 98 -10.71 5.68 6.19
C ALA A 98 -10.41 7.01 5.50
N PHE A 99 -10.30 7.03 4.15
CA PHE A 99 -10.11 8.26 3.38
C PHE A 99 -11.28 9.25 3.55
N ASP A 100 -12.51 8.74 3.63
CA ASP A 100 -13.70 9.57 3.86
C ASP A 100 -13.74 10.16 5.28
N LEU A 101 -13.31 9.38 6.27
CA LEU A 101 -13.34 9.79 7.68
C LEU A 101 -12.25 10.82 8.02
N TRP A 102 -11.11 10.78 7.33
CA TRP A 102 -9.99 11.71 7.51
C TRP A 102 -9.56 12.36 6.17
N PRO A 103 -10.40 13.22 5.60
CA PRO A 103 -10.14 13.81 4.28
C PRO A 103 -8.87 14.67 4.23
N ALA A 104 -8.47 15.27 5.36
CA ALA A 104 -7.27 16.09 5.47
C ALA A 104 -5.97 15.28 5.63
N ALA A 105 -6.05 13.99 5.97
CA ALA A 105 -4.89 13.12 6.04
C ALA A 105 -4.27 12.91 4.67
N ARG A 106 -2.94 12.91 4.56
CA ARG A 106 -2.23 12.51 3.34
C ARG A 106 -2.47 11.04 3.05
N LYS A 107 -2.80 10.68 1.83
CA LYS A 107 -3.11 9.32 1.41
C LYS A 107 -1.96 8.76 0.60
N VAL A 108 -1.35 7.69 1.11
CA VAL A 108 -0.29 6.94 0.45
C VAL A 108 -0.81 5.54 0.16
N VAL A 109 -0.79 5.13 -1.08
CA VAL A 109 -1.28 3.82 -1.52
C VAL A 109 -0.13 3.02 -2.13
N ASP A 110 0.21 1.92 -1.48
CA ASP A 110 1.02 0.85 -2.04
C ASP A 110 0.03 -0.20 -2.62
N PRO A 111 -0.12 -0.26 -3.95
CA PRO A 111 -1.20 -1.02 -4.58
C PRO A 111 -0.82 -2.49 -4.75
N VAL A 112 -0.56 -3.19 -3.65
CA VAL A 112 -0.04 -4.55 -3.62
C VAL A 112 -0.98 -5.52 -4.34
N MET A 113 -0.62 -5.90 -5.58
CA MET A 113 -1.42 -6.77 -6.45
C MET A 113 -0.60 -7.85 -7.17
N GLY A 114 0.71 -7.71 -7.25
CA GLY A 114 1.54 -8.65 -8.00
C GLY A 114 3.02 -8.33 -7.94
N ASP A 115 3.83 -9.24 -8.46
CA ASP A 115 5.28 -9.09 -8.54
C ASP A 115 5.84 -9.97 -9.66
N ASN A 116 7.06 -9.66 -10.14
CA ASN A 116 7.77 -10.44 -11.17
C ASN A 116 6.92 -10.69 -12.43
N GLY A 117 6.21 -9.68 -12.91
CA GLY A 117 5.38 -9.72 -14.11
C GLY A 117 4.05 -10.47 -13.95
N LYS A 118 3.64 -10.84 -12.73
CA LYS A 118 2.41 -11.64 -12.51
C LYS A 118 1.57 -11.07 -11.36
N ALA A 119 0.26 -10.99 -11.60
CA ALA A 119 -0.67 -10.73 -10.51
C ALA A 119 -0.72 -11.92 -9.53
N TYR A 120 -0.92 -11.64 -8.24
CA TYR A 120 -1.15 -12.70 -7.25
C TYR A 120 -2.44 -13.45 -7.53
N SER A 121 -2.49 -14.73 -7.17
CA SER A 121 -3.63 -15.62 -7.43
C SER A 121 -4.97 -15.15 -6.81
N THR A 122 -4.90 -14.28 -5.82
CA THR A 122 -6.07 -13.69 -5.14
C THR A 122 -6.57 -12.41 -5.83
N VAL A 123 -5.82 -11.88 -6.79
CA VAL A 123 -6.14 -10.63 -7.47
C VAL A 123 -7.02 -10.89 -8.68
N THR A 124 -8.23 -10.37 -8.65
CA THR A 124 -9.21 -10.43 -9.73
C THR A 124 -9.21 -9.14 -10.55
N PRO A 125 -9.72 -9.12 -11.79
CA PRO A 125 -9.91 -7.90 -12.56
C PRO A 125 -10.72 -6.83 -11.79
N ALA A 126 -11.77 -7.24 -11.08
CA ALA A 126 -12.58 -6.35 -10.26
C ALA A 126 -11.75 -5.70 -9.12
N LEU A 127 -10.85 -6.47 -8.49
CA LEU A 127 -9.96 -5.92 -7.45
C LEU A 127 -8.95 -4.93 -8.06
N ILE A 128 -8.43 -5.18 -9.27
CA ILE A 128 -7.54 -4.24 -9.97
C ILE A 128 -8.27 -2.91 -10.22
N ASP A 129 -9.52 -2.97 -10.72
CA ASP A 129 -10.33 -1.77 -10.96
C ASP A 129 -10.61 -0.98 -9.68
N ARG A 130 -10.92 -1.69 -8.58
CA ARG A 130 -11.10 -1.08 -7.26
C ARG A 130 -9.81 -0.42 -6.76
N MET A 131 -8.67 -1.11 -6.90
CA MET A 131 -7.36 -0.57 -6.50
C MET A 131 -6.98 0.66 -7.32
N ARG A 132 -7.25 0.65 -8.64
CA ARG A 132 -7.09 1.83 -9.52
C ARG A 132 -7.95 2.99 -9.04
N GLY A 133 -9.20 2.73 -8.63
CA GLY A 133 -10.08 3.72 -8.02
C GLY A 133 -9.50 4.30 -6.72
N LEU A 134 -8.91 3.46 -5.87
CA LEU A 134 -8.26 3.91 -4.64
C LEU A 134 -7.01 4.77 -4.93
N CYS A 135 -6.19 4.38 -5.92
CA CYS A 135 -5.03 5.16 -6.37
C CYS A 135 -5.42 6.56 -6.84
N ARG A 136 -6.55 6.71 -7.54
CA ARG A 136 -7.06 8.04 -7.96
C ARG A 136 -7.46 8.96 -6.80
N ARG A 137 -7.56 8.43 -5.60
CA ARG A 137 -7.84 9.18 -4.36
C ARG A 137 -6.59 9.41 -3.52
N ALA A 138 -5.44 8.90 -3.95
CA ALA A 138 -4.18 9.03 -3.25
C ALA A 138 -3.45 10.33 -3.59
N ASP A 139 -2.62 10.80 -2.65
CA ASP A 139 -1.65 11.88 -2.89
C ASP A 139 -0.32 11.33 -3.42
N LEU A 140 -0.04 10.05 -3.13
CA LEU A 140 1.16 9.33 -3.56
C LEU A 140 0.82 7.85 -3.74
N ILE A 141 1.28 7.26 -4.85
CA ILE A 141 1.22 5.82 -5.08
C ILE A 141 2.62 5.22 -5.20
N LEU A 142 2.78 3.97 -4.71
CA LEU A 142 4.07 3.29 -4.59
C LEU A 142 4.08 1.92 -5.31
N PRO A 143 3.64 1.82 -6.57
CA PRO A 143 3.59 0.53 -7.26
C PRO A 143 5.00 0.00 -7.56
N ASN A 144 5.17 -1.33 -7.62
CA ASN A 144 6.27 -1.94 -8.35
C ASN A 144 5.96 -1.95 -9.86
N ALA A 145 6.91 -2.40 -10.70
CA ALA A 145 6.74 -2.40 -12.16
C ALA A 145 5.55 -3.25 -12.64
N THR A 146 5.26 -4.36 -11.96
CA THR A 146 4.10 -5.22 -12.28
C THR A 146 2.79 -4.53 -11.94
N GLU A 147 2.71 -3.93 -10.78
CA GLU A 147 1.54 -3.19 -10.30
C GLU A 147 1.28 -1.95 -11.15
N ALA A 148 2.34 -1.23 -11.55
CA ALA A 148 2.24 -0.12 -12.49
C ALA A 148 1.59 -0.55 -13.81
N ALA A 149 2.02 -1.68 -14.38
CA ALA A 149 1.44 -2.21 -15.60
C ALA A 149 -0.05 -2.60 -15.42
N LEU A 150 -0.40 -3.25 -14.30
CA LEU A 150 -1.80 -3.59 -13.98
C LEU A 150 -2.68 -2.34 -13.83
N LEU A 151 -2.15 -1.30 -13.17
CA LEU A 151 -2.86 -0.03 -13.01
C LEU A 151 -3.06 0.70 -14.35
N LEU A 152 -2.11 0.60 -15.26
CA LEU A 152 -2.11 1.22 -16.58
C LEU A 152 -2.74 0.34 -17.68
N GLU A 153 -3.29 -0.83 -17.32
CA GLU A 153 -3.96 -1.77 -18.23
C GLU A 153 -3.07 -2.25 -19.39
N ARG A 154 -1.82 -2.56 -19.08
CA ARG A 154 -0.85 -3.06 -20.07
C ARG A 154 -0.11 -4.29 -19.57
N GLU A 155 0.56 -4.97 -20.50
CA GLU A 155 1.44 -6.09 -20.16
C GLU A 155 2.65 -5.60 -19.33
N PRO A 156 3.01 -6.32 -18.26
CA PRO A 156 4.19 -5.99 -17.46
C PRO A 156 5.47 -6.12 -18.30
N GLN A 157 6.33 -5.11 -18.21
CA GLN A 157 7.66 -5.19 -18.79
C GLN A 157 8.51 -6.16 -17.97
N THR A 158 9.11 -7.14 -18.64
CA THR A 158 9.98 -8.17 -18.03
C THR A 158 11.46 -7.88 -18.22
N ASP A 159 11.81 -7.01 -19.17
CA ASP A 159 13.17 -6.59 -19.45
C ASP A 159 13.63 -5.53 -18.46
N ALA A 160 14.96 -5.37 -18.37
CA ALA A 160 15.55 -4.32 -17.54
C ALA A 160 15.12 -2.93 -18.02
N PHE A 161 14.97 -2.03 -17.06
CA PHE A 161 14.71 -0.62 -17.32
C PHE A 161 16.03 0.13 -17.54
N ASP A 162 15.98 1.16 -18.34
CA ASP A 162 16.94 2.27 -18.33
C ASP A 162 16.31 3.49 -17.65
N ASP A 163 17.10 4.54 -17.44
CA ASP A 163 16.62 5.75 -16.75
C ASP A 163 15.43 6.39 -17.47
N ALA A 164 15.41 6.37 -18.81
CA ALA A 164 14.36 6.99 -19.62
C ALA A 164 13.03 6.21 -19.51
N SER A 165 13.07 4.88 -19.63
CA SER A 165 11.88 4.02 -19.51
C SER A 165 11.36 3.97 -18.08
N ALA A 166 12.24 4.01 -17.07
CA ALA A 166 11.86 4.09 -15.67
C ALA A 166 11.13 5.41 -15.35
N GLN A 167 11.67 6.54 -15.84
CA GLN A 167 11.03 7.84 -15.67
C GLN A 167 9.70 7.92 -16.43
N ALA A 168 9.65 7.45 -17.67
CA ALA A 168 8.42 7.44 -18.47
C ALA A 168 7.31 6.65 -17.79
N LEU A 169 7.64 5.52 -17.14
CA LEU A 169 6.68 4.73 -16.38
C LEU A 169 6.14 5.51 -15.16
N ALA A 170 7.00 6.21 -14.44
CA ALA A 170 6.59 7.04 -13.30
C ALA A 170 5.69 8.21 -13.77
N ASP A 171 6.06 8.88 -14.87
CA ASP A 171 5.28 10.00 -15.42
C ASP A 171 3.89 9.58 -15.90
N GLU A 172 3.76 8.40 -16.51
CA GLU A 172 2.47 7.87 -16.95
C GLU A 172 1.50 7.62 -15.79
N LEU A 173 2.02 7.23 -14.62
CA LEU A 173 1.22 7.04 -13.40
C LEU A 173 0.65 8.34 -12.83
N LEU A 174 1.13 9.51 -13.23
CA LEU A 174 0.53 10.80 -12.86
C LEU A 174 -0.89 11.00 -13.42
N THR A 175 -1.33 10.15 -14.34
CA THR A 175 -2.74 10.07 -14.76
C THR A 175 -3.66 9.51 -13.66
N LEU A 176 -3.09 8.86 -12.65
CA LEU A 176 -3.81 8.23 -11.54
C LEU A 176 -3.67 8.99 -10.23
N ALA A 177 -2.50 9.55 -9.93
CA ALA A 177 -2.23 10.26 -8.69
C ALA A 177 -1.29 11.45 -8.91
N PRO A 178 -1.31 12.47 -8.02
CA PRO A 178 -0.44 13.65 -8.14
C PRO A 178 1.05 13.33 -8.02
N SER A 179 1.41 12.22 -7.39
CA SER A 179 2.79 11.73 -7.28
C SER A 179 2.84 10.22 -7.35
N ALA A 180 3.87 9.68 -7.97
CA ALA A 180 4.12 8.25 -8.07
C ALA A 180 5.61 7.93 -7.84
N VAL A 181 5.89 6.81 -7.16
CA VAL A 181 7.23 6.24 -7.07
C VAL A 181 7.14 4.77 -7.46
N VAL A 182 7.70 4.41 -8.60
CA VAL A 182 7.80 3.02 -9.04
C VAL A 182 9.00 2.37 -8.36
N THR A 183 8.77 1.28 -7.67
CA THR A 183 9.78 0.55 -6.87
C THR A 183 10.21 -0.75 -7.56
N GLY A 184 11.33 -1.34 -7.10
CA GLY A 184 11.77 -2.65 -7.57
C GLY A 184 12.19 -2.69 -9.04
N LEU A 185 12.58 -1.57 -9.64
CA LEU A 185 13.02 -1.50 -11.03
C LEU A 185 14.38 -2.17 -11.21
N ALA A 186 14.49 -3.13 -12.15
CA ALA A 186 15.75 -3.73 -12.54
C ALA A 186 16.50 -2.77 -13.46
N LEU A 187 17.53 -2.08 -12.93
CA LEU A 187 18.38 -1.12 -13.64
C LEU A 187 19.77 -1.74 -13.86
N GLY A 188 19.90 -2.57 -14.88
CA GLY A 188 21.12 -3.34 -15.15
C GLY A 188 21.45 -4.29 -13.99
N LYS A 189 22.57 -4.06 -13.28
CA LYS A 189 22.97 -4.86 -12.09
C LYS A 189 22.43 -4.31 -10.77
N TYR A 190 21.66 -3.25 -10.78
CA TYR A 190 21.09 -2.58 -9.62
C TYR A 190 19.57 -2.77 -9.57
N ILE A 191 19.03 -2.60 -8.37
CA ILE A 191 17.59 -2.40 -8.17
C ILE A 191 17.42 -0.95 -7.73
N GLY A 192 16.47 -0.26 -8.35
CA GLY A 192 16.21 1.15 -8.09
C GLY A 192 14.74 1.51 -8.02
N CYS A 193 14.47 2.80 -7.98
CA CYS A 193 13.14 3.37 -8.08
C CYS A 193 13.17 4.62 -8.97
N ALA A 194 12.04 4.95 -9.57
CA ALA A 194 11.83 6.20 -10.31
C ALA A 194 10.59 6.90 -9.74
N GLY A 195 10.64 8.22 -9.64
CA GLY A 195 9.54 9.01 -9.08
C GLY A 195 9.19 10.22 -9.93
N SER A 196 7.93 10.61 -9.86
CA SER A 196 7.38 11.80 -10.51
C SER A 196 6.30 12.46 -9.64
#